data_af5abed4a35521180ae086f5532268b3
#
_entry.id   af5abed4a35521180ae086f5532268b3
#
_cell.length_a   1.000
_cell.length_b   1.000
_cell.length_c   1.000
_cell.angle_alpha   90.00
_cell.angle_beta   90.00
_cell.angle_gamma   90.00
#
_symmetry.space_group_name_H-M   'P 1'
#
loop_
_entity.id
_entity.type
_entity.pdbx_description
1 polymer ?
#
loop_
_entity_poly.entity_id
_entity_poly.type
_entity_poly.pdbx_seq_one_letter_code
_entity_poly.pdbx_strand_id
1 'polypeptide(L)'
;MQVKSRFSTFPCFGALVLLSGTALATLTGCHTAPAPDVIATVNGKDIQRAELERRYQIVKMSQGPAPQDPSPEQADLARLTILRQMIDEEILQQRAAKLNVVATDEDVNAKVTEMKLPYTQEEFDKKLQERSETLDDLKREIRHQLTDTKLTNKEIDSKINITDAEISNYYAAHKADYNYIEPLYNIARIAVSTTPGGQATNLQNVKANGEADARNMIQALHQKLENGEDFGALAMNYSADKNTGSNGGDMGLVLESQLRGEPDVYNAIIKLKPGQFTDVLPIVDPTLHKVLGYAIYKLISKEAAGQRTLSNVQVQAAIRQNLREGHAQLLRTAWIEMLRDESKVHNYLADQIIKEGAK
;
A
#
# COMPACT_ATOMS: atom_id res chain seq x y z
N MET A 1 -40.10 21.53 64.55
CA MET A 1 -41.54 21.77 64.57
C MET A 1 -42.19 20.57 63.91
N GLN A 2 -42.51 19.58 64.77
CA GLN A 2 -43.79 18.95 65.05
C GLN A 2 -44.60 18.57 63.77
N VAL A 3 -44.70 17.27 63.50
CA VAL A 3 -45.66 16.24 63.98
C VAL A 3 -47.03 16.34 63.29
N LYS A 4 -47.45 15.33 62.62
CA LYS A 4 -48.57 14.43 62.94
C LYS A 4 -48.81 13.36 61.91
N SER A 5 -48.59 12.16 62.28
CA SER A 5 -49.29 10.91 62.19
C SER A 5 -50.80 10.94 61.98
N ARG A 6 -51.37 10.04 61.20
CA ARG A 6 -52.64 9.38 61.50
C ARG A 6 -52.65 7.95 60.93
N PHE A 7 -52.88 7.02 61.85
CA PHE A 7 -53.28 5.63 61.65
C PHE A 7 -54.76 5.53 61.27
N SER A 8 -55.18 4.50 60.54
CA SER A 8 -56.49 3.87 60.67
C SER A 8 -56.50 2.49 59.98
N THR A 9 -56.33 1.42 60.69
CA THR A 9 -57.19 0.28 61.03
C THR A 9 -57.67 -0.64 59.88
N PHE A 10 -57.33 -1.91 60.10
CA PHE A 10 -57.78 -3.16 59.49
C PHE A 10 -59.32 -3.41 59.54
N PRO A 11 -59.86 -4.40 58.74
CA PRO A 11 -59.82 -5.80 59.16
C PRO A 11 -59.66 -6.88 58.04
N CYS A 12 -59.35 -8.08 58.57
CA CYS A 12 -59.19 -9.41 58.01
C CYS A 12 -60.33 -9.89 57.08
N PHE A 13 -60.04 -10.76 56.12
CA PHE A 13 -60.51 -12.16 56.05
C PHE A 13 -60.13 -12.78 54.72
N GLY A 14 -59.62 -14.03 54.71
CA GLY A 14 -59.75 -14.95 53.59
C GLY A 14 -58.45 -15.64 53.12
N ALA A 15 -58.15 -16.79 53.77
CA ALA A 15 -57.12 -17.71 53.27
C ALA A 15 -57.54 -18.37 51.96
N LEU A 16 -56.63 -18.37 51.01
CA LEU A 16 -56.65 -19.37 49.94
C LEU A 16 -55.19 -19.75 49.57
N VAL A 17 -54.80 -20.94 49.95
CA VAL A 17 -53.55 -21.58 49.59
C VAL A 17 -53.60 -21.95 48.11
N LEU A 18 -52.76 -21.35 47.29
CA LEU A 18 -52.46 -21.83 45.94
C LEU A 18 -50.95 -22.05 45.84
N LEU A 19 -50.55 -23.32 45.74
CA LEU A 19 -49.24 -23.77 45.37
C LEU A 19 -48.89 -23.16 43.98
N SER A 20 -48.02 -22.14 43.95
CA SER A 20 -47.39 -21.71 42.71
C SER A 20 -45.99 -22.28 42.67
N GLY A 21 -45.81 -23.29 41.83
CA GLY A 21 -44.50 -23.87 41.51
C GLY A 21 -43.61 -22.78 40.87
N THR A 22 -42.54 -22.45 41.52
CA THR A 22 -41.42 -21.65 40.98
C THR A 22 -40.76 -22.46 39.89
N ALA A 23 -41.14 -22.20 38.62
CA ALA A 23 -40.40 -22.60 37.45
C ALA A 23 -39.08 -21.78 37.41
N LEU A 24 -38.00 -22.38 37.87
CA LEU A 24 -36.64 -21.89 37.64
C LEU A 24 -36.43 -21.97 36.11
N ALA A 25 -36.66 -20.90 35.38
CA ALA A 25 -36.22 -20.78 34.00
C ALA A 25 -34.68 -20.66 34.03
N THR A 26 -34.00 -21.80 33.90
CA THR A 26 -32.60 -21.84 33.54
C THR A 26 -32.47 -21.28 32.13
N LEU A 27 -32.03 -20.03 32.03
CA LEU A 27 -31.50 -19.45 30.80
C LEU A 27 -30.23 -20.24 30.44
N THR A 28 -30.39 -21.44 29.89
CA THR A 28 -29.36 -22.07 29.12
C THR A 28 -29.15 -21.21 27.87
N GLY A 29 -28.13 -20.36 27.90
CA GLY A 29 -27.66 -19.72 26.70
C GLY A 29 -27.31 -20.82 25.70
N CYS A 30 -28.16 -21.01 24.70
CA CYS A 30 -27.84 -21.86 23.57
C CYS A 30 -26.64 -21.23 22.86
N HIS A 31 -25.45 -21.73 23.17
CA HIS A 31 -24.33 -21.68 22.25
C HIS A 31 -24.71 -22.65 21.11
N THR A 32 -25.48 -22.15 20.15
CA THR A 32 -25.64 -22.85 18.88
C THR A 32 -24.23 -22.98 18.30
N ALA A 33 -23.79 -24.20 18.03
CA ALA A 33 -22.55 -24.44 17.31
C ALA A 33 -22.59 -23.61 16.01
N PRO A 34 -21.50 -22.96 15.62
CA PRO A 34 -21.48 -22.18 14.39
C PRO A 34 -21.85 -23.08 13.22
N ALA A 35 -22.49 -22.51 12.19
CA ALA A 35 -22.71 -23.22 10.95
C ALA A 35 -21.37 -23.77 10.42
N PRO A 36 -21.34 -24.97 9.80
CA PRO A 36 -20.09 -25.64 9.41
C PRO A 36 -19.16 -24.79 8.53
N ASP A 37 -19.71 -23.78 7.89
CA ASP A 37 -18.99 -22.89 6.98
C ASP A 37 -18.46 -21.61 7.65
N VAL A 38 -18.77 -21.36 8.91
CA VAL A 38 -18.27 -20.20 9.69
C VAL A 38 -16.96 -20.56 10.34
N ILE A 39 -15.90 -19.75 10.07
CA ILE A 39 -14.55 -19.97 10.61
C ILE A 39 -14.13 -18.97 11.67
N ALA A 40 -14.80 -17.82 11.74
CA ALA A 40 -14.68 -16.84 12.83
C ALA A 40 -15.92 -16.00 12.93
N THR A 41 -16.11 -15.33 14.07
CA THR A 41 -17.12 -14.29 14.26
C THR A 41 -16.49 -13.04 14.85
N VAL A 42 -16.97 -11.86 14.42
CA VAL A 42 -16.54 -10.55 14.93
C VAL A 42 -17.79 -9.77 15.35
N ASN A 43 -17.97 -9.55 16.63
CA ASN A 43 -19.15 -8.87 17.18
C ASN A 43 -20.48 -9.48 16.71
N GLY A 44 -20.51 -10.80 16.49
CA GLY A 44 -21.66 -11.55 16.00
C GLY A 44 -21.83 -11.59 14.48
N LYS A 45 -20.94 -11.00 13.69
CA LYS A 45 -20.89 -11.12 12.24
C LYS A 45 -19.98 -12.28 11.83
N ASP A 46 -20.50 -13.15 10.98
CA ASP A 46 -19.79 -14.35 10.53
C ASP A 46 -18.75 -14.06 9.45
N ILE A 47 -17.60 -14.72 9.57
CA ILE A 47 -16.58 -14.82 8.52
C ILE A 47 -16.65 -16.23 7.94
N GLN A 48 -16.84 -16.31 6.62
CA GLN A 48 -17.11 -17.56 5.91
C GLN A 48 -15.83 -18.27 5.47
N ARG A 49 -15.82 -19.59 5.60
CA ARG A 49 -14.72 -20.46 5.14
C ARG A 49 -14.43 -20.28 3.64
N ALA A 50 -15.47 -20.19 2.82
CA ALA A 50 -15.32 -20.02 1.38
C ALA A 50 -14.48 -18.76 1.00
N GLU A 51 -14.65 -17.66 1.73
CA GLU A 51 -13.88 -16.43 1.50
C GLU A 51 -12.41 -16.60 1.91
N LEU A 52 -12.15 -17.29 3.02
CA LEU A 52 -10.78 -17.62 3.44
C LEU A 52 -10.06 -18.46 2.37
N GLU A 53 -10.70 -19.53 1.90
CA GLU A 53 -10.10 -20.41 0.89
C GLU A 53 -9.88 -19.69 -0.43
N ARG A 54 -10.79 -18.82 -0.85
CA ARG A 54 -10.61 -17.97 -2.03
C ARG A 54 -9.36 -17.09 -1.88
N ARG A 55 -9.18 -16.39 -0.75
CA ARG A 55 -8.02 -15.56 -0.47
C ARG A 55 -6.73 -16.38 -0.40
N TYR A 56 -6.78 -17.55 0.23
CA TYR A 56 -5.65 -18.47 0.28
C TYR A 56 -5.18 -18.90 -1.12
N GLN A 57 -6.10 -19.22 -2.03
CA GLN A 57 -5.76 -19.57 -3.41
C GLN A 57 -5.13 -18.39 -4.17
N ILE A 58 -5.64 -17.17 -3.98
CA ILE A 58 -5.05 -15.97 -4.59
C ILE A 58 -3.61 -15.77 -4.12
N VAL A 59 -3.35 -15.88 -2.82
CA VAL A 59 -2.00 -15.77 -2.25
C VAL A 59 -1.09 -16.86 -2.80
N LYS A 60 -1.56 -18.11 -2.87
CA LYS A 60 -0.81 -19.23 -3.44
C LYS A 60 -0.43 -18.98 -4.91
N MET A 61 -1.36 -18.48 -5.72
CA MET A 61 -1.09 -18.15 -7.13
C MET A 61 -0.11 -16.99 -7.31
N SER A 62 -0.17 -15.98 -6.44
CA SER A 62 0.71 -14.80 -6.51
C SER A 62 2.19 -15.11 -6.20
N GLN A 63 2.46 -16.17 -5.45
CA GLN A 63 3.81 -16.62 -5.12
C GLN A 63 4.51 -17.38 -6.28
N GLY A 64 3.76 -17.67 -7.37
CA GLY A 64 4.27 -18.44 -8.49
C GLY A 64 4.35 -19.95 -8.21
N PRO A 65 4.80 -20.74 -9.19
CA PRO A 65 4.94 -22.18 -9.01
C PRO A 65 6.06 -22.51 -8.02
N ALA A 66 5.69 -22.97 -6.83
CA ALA A 66 6.65 -23.47 -5.86
C ALA A 66 7.19 -24.86 -6.28
N PRO A 67 8.44 -25.21 -5.93
CA PRO A 67 9.01 -26.53 -6.24
C PRO A 67 8.23 -27.70 -5.61
N GLN A 68 7.52 -27.44 -4.52
CA GLN A 68 6.66 -28.39 -3.82
C GLN A 68 5.43 -27.69 -3.25
N ASP A 69 4.32 -28.41 -3.17
CA ASP A 69 3.14 -27.91 -2.46
C ASP A 69 3.46 -27.73 -0.95
N PRO A 70 2.90 -26.70 -0.29
CA PRO A 70 3.12 -26.48 1.13
C PRO A 70 2.62 -27.67 1.97
N SER A 71 3.32 -27.97 3.06
CA SER A 71 2.83 -28.98 4.02
C SER A 71 1.47 -28.55 4.62
N PRO A 72 0.68 -29.49 5.15
CA PRO A 72 -0.57 -29.15 5.83
C PRO A 72 -0.41 -28.05 6.89
N GLU A 73 0.65 -28.12 7.69
CA GLU A 73 0.95 -27.14 8.75
C GLU A 73 1.29 -25.76 8.16
N GLN A 74 2.04 -25.72 7.06
CA GLN A 74 2.35 -24.46 6.37
C GLN A 74 1.09 -23.84 5.76
N ALA A 75 0.21 -24.67 5.21
CA ALA A 75 -1.07 -24.23 4.68
C ALA A 75 -1.98 -23.65 5.78
N ASP A 76 -2.01 -24.29 6.96
CA ASP A 76 -2.80 -23.83 8.10
C ASP A 76 -2.23 -22.54 8.72
N LEU A 77 -0.92 -22.40 8.81
CA LEU A 77 -0.28 -21.13 9.21
C LEU A 77 -0.64 -19.99 8.26
N ALA A 78 -0.63 -20.25 6.95
CA ALA A 78 -1.05 -19.26 5.96
C ALA A 78 -2.54 -18.89 6.11
N ARG A 79 -3.42 -19.88 6.30
CA ARG A 79 -4.84 -19.65 6.56
C ARG A 79 -5.09 -18.85 7.83
N LEU A 80 -4.41 -19.16 8.92
CA LEU A 80 -4.51 -18.39 10.18
C LEU A 80 -4.07 -16.95 9.99
N THR A 81 -3.01 -16.72 9.21
CA THR A 81 -2.54 -15.36 8.90
C THR A 81 -3.57 -14.57 8.08
N ILE A 82 -4.15 -15.20 7.05
CA ILE A 82 -5.20 -14.59 6.23
C ILE A 82 -6.46 -14.33 7.07
N LEU A 83 -6.87 -15.30 7.90
CA LEU A 83 -8.04 -15.15 8.77
C LEU A 83 -7.86 -14.00 9.76
N ARG A 84 -6.67 -13.82 10.32
CA ARG A 84 -6.36 -12.68 11.19
C ARG A 84 -6.57 -11.35 10.45
N GLN A 85 -6.10 -11.25 9.20
CA GLN A 85 -6.33 -10.07 8.37
C GLN A 85 -7.83 -9.83 8.11
N MET A 86 -8.59 -10.90 7.80
CA MET A 86 -10.05 -10.80 7.59
C MET A 86 -10.78 -10.34 8.86
N ILE A 87 -10.35 -10.78 10.04
CA ILE A 87 -10.89 -10.34 11.33
C ILE A 87 -10.61 -8.83 11.52
N ASP A 88 -9.38 -8.38 11.26
CA ASP A 88 -9.01 -6.97 11.37
C ASP A 88 -9.81 -6.10 10.40
N GLU A 89 -9.93 -6.53 9.14
CA GLU A 89 -10.75 -5.85 8.14
C GLU A 89 -12.21 -5.71 8.60
N GLU A 90 -12.80 -6.79 9.13
CA GLU A 90 -14.18 -6.75 9.64
C GLU A 90 -14.34 -5.77 10.81
N ILE A 91 -13.37 -5.76 11.74
CA ILE A 91 -13.34 -4.81 12.86
C ILE A 91 -13.32 -3.37 12.33
N LEU A 92 -12.45 -3.09 11.36
CA LEU A 92 -12.33 -1.76 10.74
C LEU A 92 -13.62 -1.36 10.00
N GLN A 93 -14.22 -2.27 9.24
CA GLN A 93 -15.49 -2.00 8.53
C GLN A 93 -16.63 -1.69 9.50
N GLN A 94 -16.74 -2.43 10.61
CA GLN A 94 -17.72 -2.14 11.64
C GLN A 94 -17.46 -0.79 12.34
N ARG A 95 -16.19 -0.45 12.58
CA ARG A 95 -15.81 0.86 13.13
C ARG A 95 -16.17 1.98 12.15
N ALA A 96 -15.91 1.81 10.87
CA ALA A 96 -16.25 2.77 9.82
C ALA A 96 -17.76 3.00 9.72
N ALA A 97 -18.54 1.91 9.76
CA ALA A 97 -20.00 2.00 9.78
C ALA A 97 -20.51 2.77 11.00
N LYS A 98 -19.98 2.48 12.19
CA LYS A 98 -20.33 3.18 13.45
C LYS A 98 -20.01 4.68 13.39
N LEU A 99 -18.96 5.07 12.66
CA LEU A 99 -18.53 6.47 12.50
C LEU A 99 -19.11 7.16 11.26
N ASN A 100 -19.93 6.47 10.45
CA ASN A 100 -20.52 6.96 9.20
C ASN A 100 -19.45 7.46 8.21
N VAL A 101 -18.36 6.68 8.02
CA VAL A 101 -17.27 6.99 7.08
C VAL A 101 -17.10 5.91 5.99
N VAL A 102 -18.08 5.05 5.82
CA VAL A 102 -18.09 4.07 4.72
C VAL A 102 -18.07 4.81 3.39
N ALA A 103 -17.26 4.30 2.44
CA ALA A 103 -17.19 4.87 1.10
C ALA A 103 -18.53 4.74 0.37
N THR A 104 -18.97 5.83 -0.25
CA THR A 104 -20.25 5.89 -1.00
C THR A 104 -20.11 5.24 -2.38
N ASP A 105 -21.23 5.00 -3.05
CA ASP A 105 -21.22 4.50 -4.42
C ASP A 105 -20.56 5.51 -5.38
N GLU A 106 -20.70 6.79 -5.12
CA GLU A 106 -20.05 7.87 -5.89
C GLU A 106 -18.54 7.79 -5.76
N ASP A 107 -18.00 7.62 -4.54
CA ASP A 107 -16.57 7.45 -4.30
C ASP A 107 -16.02 6.26 -5.08
N VAL A 108 -16.71 5.11 -5.00
CA VAL A 108 -16.32 3.87 -5.66
C VAL A 108 -16.35 4.02 -7.19
N ASN A 109 -17.43 4.59 -7.74
CA ASN A 109 -17.56 4.77 -9.18
C ASN A 109 -16.54 5.76 -9.72
N ALA A 110 -16.22 6.83 -8.99
CA ALA A 110 -15.16 7.76 -9.34
C ALA A 110 -13.80 7.05 -9.44
N LYS A 111 -13.48 6.19 -8.46
CA LYS A 111 -12.22 5.42 -8.47
C LYS A 111 -12.17 4.39 -9.60
N VAL A 112 -13.27 3.69 -9.88
CA VAL A 112 -13.36 2.79 -11.04
C VAL A 112 -13.15 3.55 -12.34
N THR A 113 -13.74 4.74 -12.48
CA THR A 113 -13.55 5.60 -13.66
C THR A 113 -12.08 6.00 -13.82
N GLU A 114 -11.43 6.44 -12.75
CA GLU A 114 -9.99 6.74 -12.75
C GLU A 114 -9.16 5.55 -13.22
N MET A 115 -9.44 4.35 -12.69
CA MET A 115 -8.72 3.12 -13.06
C MET A 115 -8.94 2.70 -14.52
N LYS A 116 -10.05 3.11 -15.13
CA LYS A 116 -10.37 2.83 -16.53
C LYS A 116 -9.67 3.79 -17.50
N LEU A 117 -9.29 5.00 -17.07
CA LEU A 117 -8.74 6.04 -17.94
C LEU A 117 -7.62 5.58 -18.88
N PRO A 118 -6.64 4.75 -18.46
CA PRO A 118 -5.55 4.31 -19.33
C PRO A 118 -5.91 3.15 -20.26
N TYR A 119 -7.16 2.64 -20.24
CA TYR A 119 -7.57 1.43 -20.96
C TYR A 119 -8.81 1.67 -21.80
N THR A 120 -8.94 0.92 -22.90
CA THR A 120 -10.23 0.72 -23.56
C THR A 120 -11.13 -0.19 -22.68
N GLN A 121 -12.43 -0.20 -22.96
CA GLN A 121 -13.33 -1.08 -22.21
C GLN A 121 -12.92 -2.55 -22.34
N GLU A 122 -12.54 -2.98 -23.56
CA GLU A 122 -12.12 -4.38 -23.84
C GLU A 122 -10.84 -4.76 -23.07
N GLU A 123 -9.87 -3.87 -23.02
CA GLU A 123 -8.62 -4.08 -22.26
C GLU A 123 -8.88 -4.15 -20.76
N PHE A 124 -9.76 -3.30 -20.25
CA PHE A 124 -10.14 -3.32 -18.84
C PHE A 124 -10.84 -4.62 -18.47
N ASP A 125 -11.82 -5.06 -19.28
CA ASP A 125 -12.55 -6.31 -19.05
C ASP A 125 -11.62 -7.53 -19.13
N LYS A 126 -10.66 -7.53 -20.07
CA LYS A 126 -9.62 -8.55 -20.16
C LYS A 126 -8.75 -8.61 -18.90
N LYS A 127 -8.36 -7.46 -18.34
CA LYS A 127 -7.60 -7.41 -17.09
C LYS A 127 -8.37 -7.98 -15.90
N LEU A 128 -9.65 -7.74 -15.81
CA LEU A 128 -10.51 -8.36 -14.78
C LEU A 128 -10.56 -9.89 -14.96
N GLN A 129 -10.72 -10.37 -16.20
CA GLN A 129 -10.72 -11.80 -16.50
C GLN A 129 -9.37 -12.47 -16.15
N GLU A 130 -8.24 -11.84 -16.47
CA GLU A 130 -6.90 -12.34 -16.13
C GLU A 130 -6.71 -12.49 -14.61
N ARG A 131 -7.44 -11.69 -13.80
CA ARG A 131 -7.46 -11.76 -12.34
C ARG A 131 -8.56 -12.68 -11.80
N SER A 132 -9.38 -13.28 -12.67
CA SER A 132 -10.59 -14.02 -12.28
C SER A 132 -11.52 -13.19 -11.38
N GLU A 133 -11.67 -11.92 -11.68
CA GLU A 133 -12.37 -10.91 -10.90
C GLU A 133 -13.53 -10.33 -11.71
N THR A 134 -14.69 -10.11 -11.07
CA THR A 134 -15.80 -9.37 -11.69
C THR A 134 -15.68 -7.88 -11.37
N LEU A 135 -16.41 -7.04 -12.13
CA LEU A 135 -16.50 -5.60 -11.81
C LEU A 135 -17.08 -5.34 -10.42
N ASP A 136 -18.01 -6.19 -9.97
CA ASP A 136 -18.61 -6.08 -8.65
C ASP A 136 -17.63 -6.49 -7.54
N ASP A 137 -16.76 -7.48 -7.79
CA ASP A 137 -15.65 -7.82 -6.89
C ASP A 137 -14.68 -6.64 -6.75
N LEU A 138 -14.26 -6.06 -7.87
CA LEU A 138 -13.41 -4.87 -7.89
C LEU A 138 -14.07 -3.70 -7.13
N LYS A 139 -15.36 -3.44 -7.35
CA LYS A 139 -16.07 -2.37 -6.62
C LYS A 139 -16.14 -2.63 -5.12
N ARG A 140 -16.32 -3.87 -4.68
CA ARG A 140 -16.28 -4.23 -3.26
C ARG A 140 -14.90 -3.96 -2.66
N GLU A 141 -13.86 -4.40 -3.35
CA GLU A 141 -12.47 -4.16 -2.92
C GLU A 141 -12.15 -2.67 -2.81
N ILE A 142 -12.50 -1.89 -3.83
CA ILE A 142 -12.33 -0.42 -3.83
C ILE A 142 -13.11 0.20 -2.66
N ARG A 143 -14.34 -0.25 -2.39
CA ARG A 143 -15.13 0.26 -1.26
C ARG A 143 -14.43 0.00 0.06
N HIS A 144 -13.89 -1.20 0.27
CA HIS A 144 -13.10 -1.53 1.46
C HIS A 144 -11.90 -0.60 1.60
N GLN A 145 -11.08 -0.47 0.56
CA GLN A 145 -9.87 0.37 0.58
C GLN A 145 -10.18 1.85 0.83
N LEU A 146 -11.19 2.40 0.17
CA LEU A 146 -11.60 3.80 0.38
C LEU A 146 -12.17 4.01 1.78
N THR A 147 -12.93 3.03 2.31
CA THR A 147 -13.47 3.07 3.67
C THR A 147 -12.34 3.07 4.70
N ASP A 148 -11.35 2.19 4.54
CA ASP A 148 -10.19 2.12 5.42
C ASP A 148 -9.36 3.41 5.38
N THR A 149 -9.19 3.98 4.19
CA THR A 149 -8.51 5.27 4.01
C THR A 149 -9.26 6.40 4.73
N LYS A 150 -10.58 6.50 4.54
CA LYS A 150 -11.41 7.52 5.22
C LYS A 150 -11.39 7.34 6.74
N LEU A 151 -11.49 6.11 7.20
CA LEU A 151 -11.47 5.77 8.63
C LEU A 151 -10.12 6.11 9.26
N THR A 152 -9.02 5.66 8.64
CA THR A 152 -7.66 5.93 9.11
C THR A 152 -7.37 7.43 9.14
N ASN A 153 -7.77 8.16 8.10
CA ASN A 153 -7.62 9.61 8.08
C ASN A 153 -8.39 10.27 9.24
N LYS A 154 -9.65 9.86 9.48
CA LYS A 154 -10.48 10.42 10.54
C LYS A 154 -9.95 10.14 11.95
N GLU A 155 -9.53 8.89 12.19
CA GLU A 155 -9.13 8.44 13.52
C GLU A 155 -7.65 8.70 13.85
N ILE A 156 -6.80 8.75 12.86
CA ILE A 156 -5.33 8.80 13.01
C ILE A 156 -4.72 10.00 12.28
N ASP A 157 -4.71 9.98 10.94
CA ASP A 157 -3.84 10.82 10.12
C ASP A 157 -4.12 12.31 10.26
N SER A 158 -5.41 12.70 10.42
CA SER A 158 -5.82 14.08 10.64
C SER A 158 -5.43 14.64 12.02
N LYS A 159 -5.10 13.76 12.96
CA LYS A 159 -4.73 14.13 14.34
C LYS A 159 -3.22 14.25 14.53
N ILE A 160 -2.41 13.80 13.55
CA ILE A 160 -0.96 13.87 13.61
C ILE A 160 -0.51 15.29 13.32
N ASN A 161 0.09 15.91 14.32
CA ASN A 161 0.74 17.22 14.20
C ASN A 161 2.22 17.08 14.54
N ILE A 162 3.09 17.41 13.59
CA ILE A 162 4.54 17.42 13.80
C ILE A 162 4.99 18.84 14.10
N THR A 163 5.53 19.04 15.27
CA THR A 163 5.99 20.33 15.76
C THR A 163 7.39 20.66 15.28
N ASP A 164 7.74 21.95 15.24
CA ASP A 164 9.09 22.39 14.89
C ASP A 164 10.14 21.97 15.94
N ALA A 165 9.71 21.76 17.20
CA ALA A 165 10.57 21.21 18.25
C ALA A 165 10.95 19.75 17.95
N GLU A 166 10.00 18.91 17.50
CA GLU A 166 10.28 17.54 17.09
C GLU A 166 11.22 17.48 15.89
N ILE A 167 11.00 18.36 14.90
CA ILE A 167 11.90 18.47 13.74
C ILE A 167 13.32 18.85 14.18
N SER A 168 13.45 19.82 15.07
CA SER A 168 14.73 20.27 15.58
C SER A 168 15.47 19.19 16.38
N ASN A 169 14.73 18.46 17.23
CA ASN A 169 15.28 17.36 18.02
C ASN A 169 15.71 16.20 17.12
N TYR A 170 14.89 15.84 16.14
CA TYR A 170 15.21 14.80 15.18
C TYR A 170 16.47 15.15 14.39
N TYR A 171 16.54 16.37 13.85
CA TYR A 171 17.73 16.84 13.13
C TYR A 171 18.98 16.83 14.02
N ALA A 172 18.89 17.27 15.28
CA ALA A 172 20.02 17.26 16.21
C ALA A 172 20.55 15.85 16.46
N ALA A 173 19.65 14.87 16.62
CA ALA A 173 20.00 13.46 16.83
C ALA A 173 20.56 12.79 15.56
N HIS A 174 20.16 13.24 14.36
CA HIS A 174 20.52 12.63 13.08
C HIS A 174 21.34 13.57 12.20
N LYS A 175 22.05 14.54 12.79
CA LYS A 175 22.78 15.57 12.07
C LYS A 175 23.80 15.00 11.07
N ALA A 176 24.42 13.87 11.40
CA ALA A 176 25.39 13.20 10.53
C ALA A 176 24.76 12.72 9.21
N ASP A 177 23.50 12.30 9.22
CA ASP A 177 22.77 11.79 8.04
C ASP A 177 22.51 12.89 7.00
N TYR A 178 22.60 14.16 7.45
CA TYR A 178 22.42 15.35 6.61
C TYR A 178 23.75 15.99 6.19
N ASN A 179 24.87 15.29 6.40
CA ASN A 179 26.18 15.70 5.93
C ASN A 179 26.59 14.91 4.70
N TYR A 180 26.45 15.50 3.54
CA TYR A 180 26.83 14.88 2.27
C TYR A 180 28.34 15.01 2.07
N ILE A 181 29.05 13.91 2.11
CA ILE A 181 30.51 13.87 1.99
C ILE A 181 31.00 14.18 0.57
N GLU A 182 30.11 14.07 -0.41
CA GLU A 182 30.38 14.36 -1.82
C GLU A 182 29.15 14.99 -2.50
N PRO A 183 29.30 15.61 -3.69
CA PRO A 183 28.16 16.13 -4.44
C PRO A 183 27.17 15.05 -4.85
N LEU A 184 25.88 15.41 -4.89
CA LEU A 184 24.79 14.59 -5.37
C LEU A 184 24.20 15.19 -6.64
N TYR A 185 23.87 14.35 -7.58
CA TYR A 185 23.24 14.72 -8.85
C TYR A 185 21.89 14.04 -8.96
N ASN A 186 20.81 14.82 -9.03
CA ASN A 186 19.52 14.28 -9.41
C ASN A 186 19.46 14.25 -10.94
N ILE A 187 19.35 13.05 -11.50
CA ILE A 187 19.38 12.84 -12.95
C ILE A 187 18.21 12.01 -13.41
N ALA A 188 17.76 12.25 -14.63
CA ALA A 188 16.81 11.40 -15.32
C ALA A 188 17.44 10.77 -16.56
N ARG A 189 16.95 9.61 -17.00
CA ARG A 189 17.45 8.86 -18.15
C ARG A 189 16.33 8.42 -19.08
N ILE A 190 16.53 8.62 -20.39
CA ILE A 190 15.82 7.92 -21.44
C ILE A 190 16.79 6.92 -22.05
N ALA A 191 16.45 5.63 -22.09
CA ALA A 191 17.28 4.59 -22.65
C ALA A 191 16.55 3.81 -23.74
N VAL A 192 17.27 3.42 -24.79
CA VAL A 192 16.80 2.52 -25.86
C VAL A 192 17.76 1.36 -25.96
N SER A 193 17.24 0.13 -25.82
CA SER A 193 18.05 -1.10 -25.87
C SER A 193 18.27 -1.54 -27.33
N THR A 194 19.46 -2.11 -27.60
CA THR A 194 19.79 -2.77 -28.90
C THR A 194 19.35 -4.23 -28.94
N THR A 195 18.83 -4.79 -27.84
CA THR A 195 18.45 -6.21 -27.75
C THR A 195 17.16 -6.48 -28.50
N PRO A 196 17.16 -7.27 -29.60
CA PRO A 196 15.95 -7.65 -30.29
C PRO A 196 15.05 -8.56 -29.40
N GLY A 197 13.74 -8.45 -29.55
CA GLY A 197 12.80 -9.42 -28.98
C GLY A 197 12.42 -9.27 -27.50
N GLY A 198 12.97 -8.29 -26.76
CA GLY A 198 12.55 -7.97 -25.41
C GLY A 198 11.08 -7.48 -25.35
N GLN A 199 10.39 -7.66 -24.21
CA GLN A 199 9.11 -6.99 -24.00
C GLN A 199 9.35 -5.48 -23.91
N ALA A 200 8.55 -4.70 -24.66
CA ALA A 200 8.54 -3.26 -24.47
C ALA A 200 7.98 -2.94 -23.09
N THR A 201 8.64 -2.00 -22.41
CA THR A 201 8.32 -1.62 -21.03
C THR A 201 7.77 -0.21 -20.92
N ASN A 202 7.60 0.44 -22.07
CA ASN A 202 7.08 1.81 -22.18
C ASN A 202 5.62 1.83 -22.65
N LEU A 203 4.95 2.98 -22.45
CA LEU A 203 3.52 3.13 -22.73
C LEU A 203 3.16 2.94 -24.20
N GLN A 204 4.07 3.25 -25.12
CA GLN A 204 3.83 3.11 -26.57
C GLN A 204 4.14 1.70 -27.10
N ASN A 205 4.57 0.81 -26.21
CA ASN A 205 4.97 -0.56 -26.57
C ASN A 205 6.02 -0.60 -27.71
N VAL A 206 6.88 0.41 -27.79
CA VAL A 206 7.89 0.59 -28.84
C VAL A 206 9.22 -0.01 -28.38
N LYS A 207 9.87 -0.72 -29.27
CA LYS A 207 11.20 -1.31 -29.07
C LYS A 207 12.01 -1.24 -30.35
N ALA A 208 13.33 -1.15 -30.22
CA ALA A 208 14.22 -1.24 -31.36
C ALA A 208 14.52 -2.70 -31.75
N ASN A 209 14.75 -2.93 -33.05
CA ASN A 209 15.07 -4.25 -33.62
C ASN A 209 16.56 -4.35 -33.96
N GLY A 210 17.42 -3.95 -33.03
CA GLY A 210 18.86 -3.98 -33.18
C GLY A 210 19.51 -2.61 -33.08
N GLU A 211 20.83 -2.55 -33.27
CA GLU A 211 21.64 -1.37 -32.97
C GLU A 211 21.30 -0.15 -33.84
N ALA A 212 21.15 -0.35 -35.16
CA ALA A 212 20.85 0.75 -36.09
C ALA A 212 19.51 1.37 -35.78
N ASP A 213 18.49 0.56 -35.46
CA ASP A 213 17.15 1.02 -35.12
C ASP A 213 17.14 1.75 -33.75
N ALA A 214 17.84 1.19 -32.75
CA ALA A 214 18.01 1.83 -31.47
C ALA A 214 18.68 3.21 -31.57
N ARG A 215 19.69 3.33 -32.43
CA ARG A 215 20.38 4.59 -32.68
C ARG A 215 19.45 5.63 -33.34
N ASN A 216 18.72 5.22 -34.36
CA ASN A 216 17.75 6.10 -35.02
C ASN A 216 16.65 6.57 -34.06
N MET A 217 16.14 5.64 -33.25
CA MET A 217 15.10 5.94 -32.28
C MET A 217 15.57 6.94 -31.21
N ILE A 218 16.75 6.73 -30.62
CA ILE A 218 17.25 7.65 -29.58
C ILE A 218 17.60 9.02 -30.17
N GLN A 219 18.07 9.09 -31.42
CA GLN A 219 18.32 10.35 -32.11
C GLN A 219 17.02 11.11 -32.38
N ALA A 220 15.96 10.42 -32.76
CA ALA A 220 14.64 11.04 -32.94
C ALA A 220 14.11 11.58 -31.61
N LEU A 221 14.32 10.86 -30.47
CA LEU A 221 13.96 11.35 -29.16
C LEU A 221 14.78 12.56 -28.74
N HIS A 222 16.07 12.58 -29.07
CA HIS A 222 16.93 13.77 -28.82
C HIS A 222 16.41 14.99 -29.57
N GLN A 223 16.06 14.86 -30.86
CA GLN A 223 15.46 15.95 -31.64
C GLN A 223 14.14 16.46 -31.06
N LYS A 224 13.31 15.56 -30.54
CA LYS A 224 12.06 15.96 -29.85
C LYS A 224 12.36 16.78 -28.59
N LEU A 225 13.38 16.40 -27.81
CA LEU A 225 13.84 17.17 -26.66
C LEU A 225 14.38 18.55 -27.05
N GLU A 226 15.14 18.65 -28.15
CA GLU A 226 15.62 19.93 -28.70
C GLU A 226 14.45 20.84 -29.16
N ASN A 227 13.35 20.24 -29.62
CA ASN A 227 12.12 20.93 -29.97
C ASN A 227 11.25 21.31 -28.76
N GLY A 228 11.69 20.98 -27.52
CA GLY A 228 11.05 21.36 -26.29
C GLY A 228 9.99 20.37 -25.78
N GLU A 229 9.92 19.14 -26.33
CA GLU A 229 9.05 18.12 -25.76
C GLU A 229 9.50 17.74 -24.34
N ASP A 230 8.54 17.39 -23.46
CA ASP A 230 8.83 17.08 -22.07
C ASP A 230 9.63 15.79 -21.91
N PHE A 231 10.72 15.86 -21.19
CA PHE A 231 11.64 14.74 -20.96
C PHE A 231 10.94 13.56 -20.25
N GLY A 232 10.15 13.84 -19.21
CA GLY A 232 9.46 12.82 -18.45
C GLY A 232 8.40 12.11 -19.28
N ALA A 233 7.65 12.85 -20.11
CA ALA A 233 6.68 12.28 -21.04
C ALA A 233 7.35 11.36 -22.08
N LEU A 234 8.48 11.79 -22.64
CA LEU A 234 9.25 10.95 -23.57
C LEU A 234 9.82 9.70 -22.89
N ALA A 235 10.30 9.82 -21.65
CA ALA A 235 10.77 8.67 -20.88
C ALA A 235 9.65 7.64 -20.64
N MET A 236 8.47 8.08 -20.20
CA MET A 236 7.32 7.19 -19.99
C MET A 236 6.87 6.49 -21.27
N ASN A 237 6.88 7.23 -22.38
CA ASN A 237 6.38 6.70 -23.65
C ASN A 237 7.35 5.80 -24.38
N TYR A 238 8.68 6.02 -24.24
CA TYR A 238 9.66 5.39 -25.13
C TYR A 238 10.85 4.75 -24.43
N SER A 239 11.11 5.00 -23.13
CA SER A 239 12.27 4.44 -22.45
C SER A 239 12.14 2.93 -22.26
N ALA A 240 13.21 2.21 -22.59
CA ALA A 240 13.36 0.79 -22.30
C ALA A 240 13.83 0.51 -20.87
N ASP A 241 14.09 1.55 -20.07
CA ASP A 241 14.47 1.41 -18.66
C ASP A 241 13.27 1.06 -17.81
N LYS A 242 13.23 -0.19 -17.33
CA LYS A 242 12.13 -0.72 -16.51
C LYS A 242 12.00 -0.03 -15.15
N ASN A 243 13.11 0.46 -14.60
CA ASN A 243 13.15 0.96 -13.23
C ASN A 243 12.70 2.43 -13.16
N THR A 244 12.99 3.19 -14.18
CA THR A 244 12.77 4.65 -14.17
C THR A 244 11.80 5.13 -15.26
N GLY A 245 11.59 4.36 -16.31
CA GLY A 245 10.76 4.77 -17.45
C GLY A 245 9.35 5.22 -17.02
N SER A 246 8.67 4.45 -16.17
CA SER A 246 7.33 4.80 -15.66
C SER A 246 7.28 6.03 -14.74
N ASN A 247 8.44 6.45 -14.22
CA ASN A 247 8.60 7.64 -13.38
C ASN A 247 9.30 8.80 -14.11
N GLY A 248 9.03 8.95 -15.42
CA GLY A 248 9.61 10.03 -16.20
C GLY A 248 11.13 9.95 -16.39
N GLY A 249 11.71 8.77 -16.18
CA GLY A 249 13.15 8.53 -16.26
C GLY A 249 13.94 8.92 -15.00
N ASP A 250 13.30 9.41 -13.94
CA ASP A 250 13.96 9.89 -12.72
C ASP A 250 14.72 8.75 -12.01
N MET A 251 16.03 8.89 -11.91
CA MET A 251 16.95 7.97 -11.23
C MET A 251 17.18 8.36 -9.77
N GLY A 252 16.64 9.49 -9.33
CA GLY A 252 16.87 10.06 -8.00
C GLY A 252 18.27 10.67 -7.83
N LEU A 253 18.68 10.82 -6.58
CA LEU A 253 19.97 11.37 -6.22
C LEU A 253 21.06 10.31 -6.37
N VAL A 254 22.06 10.59 -7.19
CA VAL A 254 23.22 9.74 -7.47
C VAL A 254 24.47 10.43 -6.93
N LEU A 255 25.31 9.70 -6.20
CA LEU A 255 26.58 10.17 -5.68
C LEU A 255 27.57 10.46 -6.81
N GLU A 256 28.41 11.49 -6.67
CA GLU A 256 29.43 11.79 -7.66
C GLU A 256 30.36 10.60 -7.89
N SER A 257 30.74 9.88 -6.83
CA SER A 257 31.57 8.68 -6.92
C SER A 257 30.93 7.56 -7.77
N GLN A 258 29.61 7.40 -7.72
CA GLN A 258 28.87 6.45 -8.55
C GLN A 258 28.90 6.87 -10.02
N LEU A 259 28.68 8.16 -10.30
CA LEU A 259 28.75 8.68 -11.68
C LEU A 259 30.15 8.55 -12.25
N ARG A 260 31.21 8.70 -11.46
CA ARG A 260 32.61 8.52 -11.90
C ARG A 260 32.91 7.08 -12.34
N GLY A 261 32.10 6.11 -11.90
CA GLY A 261 32.14 4.72 -12.39
C GLY A 261 31.79 4.59 -13.87
N GLU A 262 31.08 5.58 -14.44
CA GLU A 262 30.72 5.69 -15.86
C GLU A 262 31.33 6.99 -16.44
N PRO A 263 32.62 7.00 -16.84
CA PRO A 263 33.35 8.24 -17.16
C PRO A 263 32.71 9.09 -18.27
N ASP A 264 32.15 8.49 -19.29
CA ASP A 264 31.51 9.21 -20.39
C ASP A 264 30.23 9.92 -19.92
N VAL A 265 29.42 9.24 -19.11
CA VAL A 265 28.20 9.78 -18.50
C VAL A 265 28.57 10.90 -17.51
N TYR A 266 29.55 10.68 -16.64
CA TYR A 266 30.05 11.68 -15.69
C TYR A 266 30.51 12.95 -16.42
N ASN A 267 31.40 12.81 -17.43
CA ASN A 267 31.93 13.94 -18.17
C ASN A 267 30.87 14.72 -18.95
N ALA A 268 29.79 14.06 -19.36
CA ALA A 268 28.67 14.74 -20.00
C ALA A 268 27.81 15.49 -18.98
N ILE A 269 27.43 14.85 -17.85
CA ILE A 269 26.54 15.41 -16.83
C ILE A 269 27.14 16.60 -16.11
N ILE A 270 28.43 16.58 -15.77
CA ILE A 270 29.06 17.66 -15.01
C ILE A 270 29.09 18.99 -15.74
N LYS A 271 28.96 18.99 -17.07
CA LYS A 271 28.91 20.19 -17.92
C LYS A 271 27.51 20.80 -17.98
N LEU A 272 26.49 20.07 -17.58
CA LEU A 272 25.11 20.53 -17.66
C LEU A 272 24.75 21.48 -16.55
N LYS A 273 23.83 22.40 -16.85
CA LYS A 273 23.06 23.15 -15.86
C LYS A 273 21.77 22.41 -15.56
N PRO A 274 21.17 22.57 -14.36
CA PRO A 274 19.86 22.03 -14.08
C PRO A 274 18.85 22.33 -15.19
N GLY A 275 18.11 21.31 -15.62
CA GLY A 275 17.16 21.36 -16.73
C GLY A 275 17.73 20.96 -18.09
N GLN A 276 19.04 20.99 -18.29
CA GLN A 276 19.69 20.55 -19.53
C GLN A 276 19.84 19.03 -19.62
N PHE A 277 20.01 18.52 -20.82
CA PHE A 277 20.24 17.10 -21.13
C PHE A 277 21.51 16.91 -21.98
N THR A 278 22.02 15.69 -22.01
CA THR A 278 23.22 15.31 -22.77
C THR A 278 22.89 15.04 -24.23
N ASP A 279 23.92 15.04 -25.06
CA ASP A 279 23.88 14.31 -26.32
C ASP A 279 23.59 12.83 -26.10
N VAL A 280 23.34 12.09 -27.19
CA VAL A 280 23.16 10.64 -27.16
C VAL A 280 24.45 9.94 -26.75
N LEU A 281 24.42 9.19 -25.68
CA LEU A 281 25.54 8.39 -25.17
C LEU A 281 25.30 6.89 -25.39
N PRO A 282 26.33 6.11 -25.80
CA PRO A 282 26.20 4.68 -25.87
C PRO A 282 26.23 4.04 -24.46
N ILE A 283 25.41 3.02 -24.23
CA ILE A 283 25.48 2.13 -23.08
C ILE A 283 26.33 0.93 -23.52
N VAL A 284 27.53 0.79 -22.96
CA VAL A 284 28.52 -0.23 -23.37
C VAL A 284 28.68 -1.26 -22.26
N ASP A 285 28.69 -2.55 -22.63
CA ASP A 285 29.05 -3.61 -21.69
C ASP A 285 30.53 -3.44 -21.32
N PRO A 286 30.89 -3.32 -20.05
CA PRO A 286 32.27 -3.07 -19.64
C PRO A 286 33.20 -4.23 -19.87
N THR A 287 32.69 -5.46 -20.05
CA THR A 287 33.47 -6.68 -20.24
C THR A 287 33.61 -7.04 -21.73
N LEU A 288 32.50 -6.94 -22.47
CA LEU A 288 32.43 -7.34 -23.85
C LEU A 288 32.69 -6.20 -24.84
N HIS A 289 32.74 -4.96 -24.34
CA HIS A 289 32.83 -3.73 -25.14
C HIS A 289 31.77 -3.63 -26.26
N LYS A 290 30.61 -4.26 -26.02
CA LYS A 290 29.48 -4.28 -26.94
C LYS A 290 28.48 -3.19 -26.56
N VAL A 291 27.95 -2.47 -27.56
CA VAL A 291 26.85 -1.51 -27.34
C VAL A 291 25.58 -2.28 -27.02
N LEU A 292 25.06 -2.05 -25.83
CA LEU A 292 23.82 -2.64 -25.31
C LEU A 292 22.60 -1.72 -25.53
N GLY A 293 22.88 -0.44 -25.80
CA GLY A 293 21.84 0.56 -25.98
C GLY A 293 22.40 1.97 -26.12
N TYR A 294 21.50 2.93 -26.14
CA TYR A 294 21.80 4.36 -26.16
C TYR A 294 20.96 5.06 -25.11
N ALA A 295 21.49 6.12 -24.53
CA ALA A 295 20.78 6.89 -23.51
C ALA A 295 20.98 8.41 -23.69
N ILE A 296 20.02 9.18 -23.21
CA ILE A 296 20.08 10.62 -22.99
C ILE A 296 19.86 10.84 -21.49
N TYR A 297 20.70 11.63 -20.85
CA TYR A 297 20.59 11.98 -19.44
C TYR A 297 20.20 13.44 -19.29
N LYS A 298 19.32 13.74 -18.34
CA LYS A 298 18.95 15.11 -17.94
C LYS A 298 19.43 15.37 -16.54
N LEU A 299 20.09 16.49 -16.32
CA LEU A 299 20.39 16.98 -14.98
C LEU A 299 19.16 17.71 -14.42
N ILE A 300 18.53 17.14 -13.39
CA ILE A 300 17.40 17.77 -12.71
C ILE A 300 17.91 18.79 -11.70
N SER A 301 18.82 18.36 -10.82
CA SER A 301 19.46 19.25 -9.84
C SER A 301 20.85 18.74 -9.46
N LYS A 302 21.68 19.63 -8.92
CA LYS A 302 22.98 19.30 -8.33
C LYS A 302 23.03 19.85 -6.92
N GLU A 303 23.42 19.02 -5.99
CA GLU A 303 23.65 19.41 -4.60
C GLU A 303 25.13 19.31 -4.27
N ALA A 304 25.71 20.40 -3.73
CA ALA A 304 27.11 20.40 -3.31
C ALA A 304 27.31 19.50 -2.06
N ALA A 305 28.51 19.00 -1.86
CA ALA A 305 28.91 18.38 -0.60
C ALA A 305 28.74 19.37 0.59
N GLY A 306 28.60 18.81 1.78
CA GLY A 306 28.57 19.59 3.03
C GLY A 306 27.32 19.33 3.87
N GLN A 307 27.30 19.99 5.03
CA GLN A 307 26.21 19.88 6.00
C GLN A 307 24.96 20.60 5.51
N ARG A 308 23.85 19.87 5.40
CA ARG A 308 22.51 20.46 5.23
C ARG A 308 22.00 20.89 6.60
N THR A 309 21.50 22.11 6.69
CA THR A 309 20.95 22.66 7.92
C THR A 309 19.43 22.71 7.87
N LEU A 310 18.79 22.94 9.00
CA LEU A 310 17.33 23.14 9.07
C LEU A 310 16.84 24.39 8.33
N SER A 311 17.73 25.32 7.92
CA SER A 311 17.33 26.41 7.04
C SER A 311 16.97 25.93 5.62
N ASN A 312 17.38 24.72 5.25
CA ASN A 312 16.95 24.08 4.00
C ASN A 312 15.53 23.53 4.15
N VAL A 313 14.60 24.09 3.37
CA VAL A 313 13.18 23.72 3.38
C VAL A 313 12.96 22.23 3.03
N GLN A 314 13.80 21.69 2.15
CA GLN A 314 13.70 20.27 1.76
C GLN A 314 14.07 19.34 2.92
N VAL A 315 15.10 19.71 3.71
CA VAL A 315 15.47 18.96 4.93
C VAL A 315 14.33 18.98 5.94
N GLN A 316 13.74 20.16 6.18
CA GLN A 316 12.58 20.27 7.08
C GLN A 316 11.40 19.42 6.59
N ALA A 317 11.10 19.48 5.29
CA ALA A 317 9.99 18.72 4.71
C ALA A 317 10.22 17.20 4.80
N ALA A 318 11.44 16.74 4.51
CA ALA A 318 11.80 15.34 4.62
C ALA A 318 11.72 14.83 6.06
N ILE A 319 12.22 15.60 7.04
CA ILE A 319 12.12 15.25 8.47
C ILE A 319 10.66 15.22 8.90
N ARG A 320 9.87 16.23 8.54
CA ARG A 320 8.44 16.30 8.87
C ARG A 320 7.68 15.09 8.32
N GLN A 321 7.97 14.71 7.08
CA GLN A 321 7.35 13.54 6.45
C GLN A 321 7.76 12.25 7.18
N ASN A 322 9.03 12.05 7.46
CA ASN A 322 9.54 10.88 8.17
C ASN A 322 8.91 10.72 9.57
N LEU A 323 8.89 11.82 10.35
CA LEU A 323 8.24 11.84 11.67
C LEU A 323 6.75 11.54 11.58
N ARG A 324 6.06 12.13 10.58
CA ARG A 324 4.64 11.88 10.36
C ARG A 324 4.35 10.42 10.02
N GLU A 325 5.14 9.81 9.16
CA GLU A 325 5.01 8.40 8.81
C GLU A 325 5.25 7.49 10.01
N GLY A 326 6.32 7.75 10.79
CA GLY A 326 6.61 7.01 12.01
C GLY A 326 5.47 7.11 13.05
N HIS A 327 4.96 8.33 13.28
CA HIS A 327 3.81 8.54 14.17
C HIS A 327 2.55 7.83 13.65
N ALA A 328 2.27 7.95 12.34
CA ALA A 328 1.12 7.29 11.72
C ALA A 328 1.18 5.77 11.91
N GLN A 329 2.33 5.16 11.64
CA GLN A 329 2.51 3.72 11.81
C GLN A 329 2.33 3.27 13.26
N LEU A 330 2.94 3.98 14.21
CA LEU A 330 2.81 3.68 15.64
C LEU A 330 1.36 3.78 16.10
N LEU A 331 0.70 4.89 15.76
CA LEU A 331 -0.69 5.13 16.16
C LEU A 331 -1.66 4.14 15.52
N ARG A 332 -1.48 3.79 14.24
CA ARG A 332 -2.28 2.77 13.56
C ARG A 332 -2.15 1.41 14.23
N THR A 333 -0.91 0.99 14.55
CA THR A 333 -0.66 -0.28 15.24
C THR A 333 -1.37 -0.31 16.60
N ALA A 334 -1.16 0.72 17.43
CA ALA A 334 -1.78 0.81 18.75
C ALA A 334 -3.32 0.88 18.66
N TRP A 335 -3.84 1.59 17.67
CA TRP A 335 -5.27 1.72 17.46
C TRP A 335 -5.93 0.40 17.02
N ILE A 336 -5.29 -0.38 16.14
CA ILE A 336 -5.80 -1.70 15.75
C ILE A 336 -5.82 -2.65 16.96
N GLU A 337 -4.77 -2.67 17.78
CA GLU A 337 -4.76 -3.47 19.00
C GLU A 337 -5.91 -3.07 19.95
N MET A 338 -6.12 -1.77 20.15
CA MET A 338 -7.24 -1.27 20.95
C MET A 338 -8.60 -1.73 20.39
N LEU A 339 -8.79 -1.65 19.07
CA LEU A 339 -10.05 -2.10 18.45
C LEU A 339 -10.25 -3.62 18.55
N ARG A 340 -9.18 -4.41 18.51
CA ARG A 340 -9.25 -5.86 18.75
C ARG A 340 -9.69 -6.17 20.18
N ASP A 341 -9.12 -5.48 21.18
CA ASP A 341 -9.47 -5.65 22.57
C ASP A 341 -10.92 -5.26 22.88
N GLU A 342 -11.45 -4.25 22.17
CA GLU A 342 -12.85 -3.85 22.27
C GLU A 342 -13.82 -4.81 21.54
N SER A 343 -13.32 -5.68 20.67
CA SER A 343 -14.12 -6.55 19.80
C SER A 343 -14.32 -7.95 20.39
N LYS A 344 -15.55 -8.48 20.23
CA LYS A 344 -15.84 -9.88 20.58
C LYS A 344 -15.50 -10.78 19.39
N VAL A 345 -14.29 -11.34 19.41
CA VAL A 345 -13.80 -12.23 18.35
C VAL A 345 -13.83 -13.68 18.82
N HIS A 346 -14.33 -14.58 17.97
CA HIS A 346 -14.18 -16.02 18.15
C HIS A 346 -13.57 -16.63 16.87
N ASN A 347 -12.45 -17.35 17.04
CA ASN A 347 -11.70 -17.97 15.93
C ASN A 347 -11.85 -19.49 15.98
N TYR A 348 -12.86 -20.01 15.25
CA TYR A 348 -13.17 -21.44 15.20
C TYR A 348 -12.10 -22.27 14.47
N LEU A 349 -11.37 -21.65 13.51
CA LEU A 349 -10.26 -22.33 12.84
C LEU A 349 -9.12 -22.62 13.81
N ALA A 350 -8.75 -21.67 14.68
CA ALA A 350 -7.75 -21.88 15.70
C ALA A 350 -8.18 -22.99 16.68
N ASP A 351 -9.43 -22.97 17.12
CA ASP A 351 -9.99 -24.02 17.99
C ASP A 351 -9.95 -25.41 17.31
N GLN A 352 -10.23 -25.47 16.02
CA GLN A 352 -10.16 -26.72 15.25
C GLN A 352 -8.73 -27.24 15.21
N ILE A 353 -7.76 -26.42 14.84
CA ILE A 353 -6.34 -26.81 14.74
C ILE A 353 -5.81 -27.31 16.10
N ILE A 354 -6.14 -26.60 17.19
CA ILE A 354 -5.73 -27.01 18.55
C ILE A 354 -6.31 -28.37 18.90
N LYS A 355 -7.57 -28.64 18.60
CA LYS A 355 -8.23 -29.93 18.86
C LYS A 355 -7.66 -31.09 18.02
N GLU A 356 -7.24 -30.81 16.80
CA GLU A 356 -6.64 -31.79 15.90
C GLU A 356 -5.20 -32.10 16.28
N GLY A 357 -4.41 -31.09 16.67
CA GLY A 357 -3.02 -31.22 17.10
C GLY A 357 -2.85 -31.82 18.51
N ALA A 358 -3.94 -31.93 19.30
CA ALA A 358 -3.94 -32.55 20.63
C ALA A 358 -4.29 -34.05 20.59
N LYS A 359 -4.52 -34.63 19.42
CA LYS A 359 -4.76 -36.08 19.22
C LYS A 359 -3.50 -36.78 18.80
#